data_ee7ea454ce2ee66d57b7118b91102a62
#
_entry.id   ee7ea454ce2ee66d57b7118b91102a62
#
_cell.length_a   1.000
_cell.length_b   1.000
_cell.length_c   1.000
_cell.angle_alpha   90.00
_cell.angle_beta   90.00
_cell.angle_gamma   90.00
#
_symmetry.space_group_name_H-M   'P 1'
#
loop_
_entity.id
_entity.type
_entity.pdbx_description
1 polymer ?
#
loop_
_entity_poly.entity_id
_entity_poly.type
_entity_poly.pdbx_seq_one_letter_code
_entity_poly.pdbx_strand_id
1 'polypeptide(L)'
;MSETMLATLSNIRTVDDMVAAFQDEEQCRRLLEGMVWRAGRICPACGYKRSTAIAGRDMGKRRARPGLYQCSSGDCRFQFTVTTHTPLHATKLPLRTWLKAMWLLLQSDKGLSSVRLAETLGVSQPTAWRIGHALRLMVAREHMLDGTVEVDHFYLGGRPRKHPDNPPPGRGRKGQIKTEKTPVMAIVQRPADLTPGSSAGDARAAVVTGLSLRAAVRAVATQVELRAHLMSDEAKAFVAIGESFAVHETVNHSSREYVRDAAHVNSAEGFNARVRRTIAGVFHHISPELADLYFHEIGFRCPSALLPAKQCGKAEAARKARRSFGHEYLLHCN
;
A
#
# COMPACT_ATOMS: atom_id res chain seq x y z
N MET A 1 7.45 4.86 -1.16
CA MET A 1 8.04 5.58 -2.33
C MET A 1 7.87 7.06 -2.12
N SER A 2 8.87 7.89 -2.44
CA SER A 2 8.76 9.35 -2.35
C SER A 2 7.81 9.91 -3.42
N GLU A 3 7.23 11.09 -3.17
CA GLU A 3 6.39 11.79 -4.15
C GLU A 3 7.11 12.00 -5.49
N THR A 4 8.41 12.32 -5.44
CA THR A 4 9.24 12.49 -6.65
C THR A 4 9.34 11.19 -7.44
N MET A 5 9.53 10.05 -6.76
CA MET A 5 9.58 8.74 -7.40
C MET A 5 8.25 8.41 -8.07
N LEU A 6 7.14 8.66 -7.39
CA LEU A 6 5.80 8.47 -7.91
C LEU A 6 5.54 9.35 -9.14
N ALA A 7 5.85 10.65 -9.06
CA ALA A 7 5.68 11.60 -10.17
C ALA A 7 6.52 11.19 -11.39
N THR A 8 7.79 10.82 -11.19
CA THR A 8 8.67 10.41 -12.28
C THR A 8 8.16 9.16 -12.99
N LEU A 9 7.79 8.11 -12.22
CA LEU A 9 7.29 6.86 -12.78
C LEU A 9 5.89 7.00 -13.40
N SER A 10 5.04 7.90 -12.89
CA SER A 10 3.71 8.18 -13.46
C SER A 10 3.76 8.91 -14.80
N ASN A 11 4.86 9.60 -15.13
CA ASN A 11 5.06 10.21 -16.44
C ASN A 11 5.40 9.18 -17.53
N ILE A 12 5.84 7.99 -17.18
CA ILE A 12 6.01 6.84 -18.06
C ILE A 12 4.64 6.20 -18.26
N ARG A 13 3.98 6.46 -19.39
CA ARG A 13 2.56 6.11 -19.58
C ARG A 13 2.34 4.84 -20.36
N THR A 14 3.20 4.55 -21.31
CA THR A 14 3.08 3.42 -22.22
C THR A 14 4.15 2.38 -21.96
N VAL A 15 3.95 1.19 -22.51
CA VAL A 15 5.00 0.14 -22.49
C VAL A 15 6.23 0.60 -23.26
N ASP A 16 6.05 1.32 -24.36
CA ASP A 16 7.15 1.84 -25.16
C ASP A 16 7.96 2.89 -24.39
N ASP A 17 7.31 3.80 -23.67
CA ASP A 17 7.98 4.74 -22.78
C ASP A 17 8.78 3.99 -21.69
N MET A 18 8.21 2.93 -21.14
CA MET A 18 8.87 2.11 -20.11
C MET A 18 10.09 1.37 -20.69
N VAL A 19 9.98 0.83 -21.88
CA VAL A 19 11.11 0.17 -22.56
C VAL A 19 12.21 1.19 -22.83
N ALA A 20 11.88 2.37 -23.35
CA ALA A 20 12.83 3.44 -23.62
C ALA A 20 13.51 3.95 -22.34
N ALA A 21 12.75 4.14 -21.25
CA ALA A 21 13.28 4.64 -19.98
C ALA A 21 14.20 3.63 -19.26
N PHE A 22 13.97 2.33 -19.45
CA PHE A 22 14.70 1.26 -18.71
C PHE A 22 15.55 0.37 -19.62
N GLN A 23 16.15 0.95 -20.68
CA GLN A 23 16.96 0.21 -21.64
C GLN A 23 18.23 -0.36 -21.03
N ASP A 24 18.99 0.47 -20.35
CA ASP A 24 20.26 0.09 -19.78
C ASP A 24 20.35 0.34 -18.26
N GLU A 25 21.29 -0.35 -17.62
CA GLU A 25 21.44 -0.35 -16.16
C GLU A 25 21.97 1.00 -15.63
N GLU A 26 22.80 1.68 -16.41
CA GLU A 26 23.36 2.97 -16.04
C GLU A 26 22.29 4.07 -16.07
N GLN A 27 21.44 4.05 -17.10
CA GLN A 27 20.29 4.95 -17.19
C GLN A 27 19.32 4.70 -16.03
N CYS A 28 19.02 3.43 -15.71
CA CYS A 28 18.18 3.04 -14.57
C CYS A 28 18.78 3.52 -13.24
N ARG A 29 20.09 3.42 -13.07
CA ARG A 29 20.77 3.90 -11.88
C ARG A 29 20.65 5.41 -11.72
N ARG A 30 20.93 6.17 -12.79
CA ARG A 30 20.80 7.63 -12.78
C ARG A 30 19.36 8.09 -12.51
N LEU A 31 18.39 7.40 -13.09
CA LEU A 31 16.97 7.67 -12.85
C LEU A 31 16.62 7.45 -11.37
N LEU A 32 17.05 6.32 -10.80
CA LEU A 32 16.81 6.01 -9.38
C LEU A 32 17.52 7.01 -8.46
N GLU A 33 18.76 7.38 -8.76
CA GLU A 33 19.51 8.40 -8.02
C GLU A 33 18.80 9.76 -8.04
N GLY A 34 18.30 10.18 -9.20
CA GLY A 34 17.52 11.43 -9.33
C GLY A 34 16.21 11.42 -8.52
N MET A 35 15.56 10.26 -8.43
CA MET A 35 14.34 10.09 -7.64
C MET A 35 14.61 10.06 -6.13
N VAL A 36 15.69 9.42 -5.70
CA VAL A 36 16.02 9.24 -4.28
C VAL A 36 16.75 10.47 -3.72
N TRP A 37 17.66 11.05 -4.49
CA TRP A 37 18.55 12.12 -4.04
C TRP A 37 18.26 13.47 -4.70
N ARG A 38 16.99 13.86 -4.75
CA ARG A 38 16.56 15.13 -5.36
C ARG A 38 17.31 16.37 -4.83
N ALA A 39 17.57 16.41 -3.53
CA ALA A 39 18.28 17.52 -2.87
C ALA A 39 19.79 17.26 -2.71
N GLY A 40 20.34 16.31 -3.46
CA GLY A 40 21.72 15.85 -3.32
C GLY A 40 21.89 14.58 -2.49
N ARG A 41 23.04 13.95 -2.62
CA ARG A 41 23.35 12.70 -1.91
C ARG A 41 23.52 12.93 -0.42
N ILE A 42 22.84 12.11 0.38
CA ILE A 42 22.93 12.11 1.83
C ILE A 42 23.45 10.74 2.26
N CYS A 43 24.44 10.72 3.13
CA CYS A 43 24.95 9.46 3.69
C CYS A 43 23.88 8.77 4.52
N PRO A 44 23.51 7.51 4.22
CA PRO A 44 22.44 6.82 4.95
C PRO A 44 22.86 6.37 6.37
N ALA A 45 24.15 6.46 6.71
CA ALA A 45 24.65 6.11 8.05
C ALA A 45 24.69 7.31 9.01
N CYS A 46 25.12 8.49 8.54
CA CYS A 46 25.33 9.65 9.43
C CYS A 46 24.60 10.92 8.99
N GLY A 47 23.85 10.90 7.88
CA GLY A 47 23.12 12.07 7.39
C GLY A 47 23.99 13.16 6.72
N TYR A 48 25.31 12.96 6.60
CA TYR A 48 26.20 13.97 6.02
C TYR A 48 25.92 14.19 4.53
N LYS A 49 25.90 15.46 4.10
CA LYS A 49 25.44 15.86 2.75
C LYS A 49 26.52 15.82 1.68
N ARG A 50 27.79 15.52 2.01
CA ARG A 50 28.87 15.41 1.04
C ARG A 50 29.35 13.98 0.91
N SER A 51 29.55 13.55 -0.32
CA SER A 51 30.09 12.23 -0.63
C SER A 51 30.90 12.29 -1.93
N THR A 52 31.90 11.47 -2.03
CA THR A 52 32.78 11.34 -3.20
C THR A 52 32.44 10.05 -3.94
N ALA A 53 32.30 10.13 -5.27
CA ALA A 53 32.15 8.93 -6.09
C ALA A 53 33.46 8.13 -6.06
N ILE A 54 33.35 6.83 -5.80
CA ILE A 54 34.50 5.93 -5.90
C ILE A 54 34.64 5.53 -7.36
N ALA A 55 35.54 6.23 -8.07
CA ALA A 55 35.91 5.85 -9.42
C ALA A 55 36.64 4.50 -9.39
N GLY A 56 36.23 3.58 -10.28
CA GLY A 56 36.97 2.33 -10.48
C GLY A 56 38.37 2.65 -10.95
N ARG A 57 39.36 2.49 -10.10
CA ARG A 57 40.73 2.36 -10.58
C ARG A 57 40.85 1.01 -11.26
N ASP A 58 41.39 1.03 -12.47
CA ASP A 58 41.71 -0.18 -13.23
C ASP A 58 42.92 -0.85 -12.57
N MET A 59 42.70 -1.42 -11.40
CA MET A 59 43.67 -2.18 -10.63
C MET A 59 43.32 -3.66 -10.77
N GLY A 60 43.50 -4.21 -11.95
CA GLY A 60 43.35 -5.64 -12.21
C GLY A 60 41.92 -6.16 -11.97
N LYS A 61 41.72 -7.18 -11.17
CA LYS A 61 40.47 -7.96 -11.02
C LYS A 61 39.32 -7.29 -10.26
N ARG A 62 39.45 -6.04 -9.76
CA ARG A 62 38.40 -5.36 -8.95
C ARG A 62 38.03 -4.00 -9.53
N ARG A 63 37.08 -4.00 -10.47
CA ARG A 63 36.38 -2.76 -10.86
C ARG A 63 35.49 -2.31 -9.73
N ALA A 64 35.58 -1.02 -9.34
CA ALA A 64 34.56 -0.43 -8.45
C ALA A 64 33.19 -0.49 -9.11
N ARG A 65 32.17 -0.78 -8.33
CA ARG A 65 30.79 -0.84 -8.83
C ARG A 65 30.34 0.57 -9.24
N PRO A 66 29.76 0.75 -10.43
CA PRO A 66 29.15 2.04 -10.79
C PRO A 66 28.14 2.48 -9.72
N GLY A 67 28.12 3.76 -9.36
CA GLY A 67 27.23 4.29 -8.35
C GLY A 67 27.63 3.99 -6.91
N LEU A 68 28.89 3.65 -6.65
CA LEU A 68 29.43 3.54 -5.29
C LEU A 68 29.96 4.89 -4.85
N TYR A 69 29.56 5.33 -3.68
CA TYR A 69 29.93 6.60 -3.07
C TYR A 69 30.53 6.37 -1.68
N GLN A 70 31.40 7.27 -1.25
CA GLN A 70 31.95 7.29 0.11
C GLN A 70 31.58 8.60 0.79
N CYS A 71 31.11 8.51 2.02
CA CYS A 71 30.85 9.69 2.87
C CYS A 71 32.14 10.48 3.08
N SER A 72 32.06 11.80 2.91
CA SER A 72 33.21 12.71 3.10
C SER A 72 33.41 13.13 4.56
N SER A 73 32.54 12.72 5.50
CA SER A 73 32.78 12.91 6.92
C SER A 73 34.00 12.09 7.37
N GLY A 74 34.94 12.72 8.10
CA GLY A 74 36.14 12.08 8.61
C GLY A 74 35.85 10.88 9.50
N ASP A 75 34.85 11.00 10.34
CA ASP A 75 34.47 9.99 11.35
C ASP A 75 33.59 8.86 10.78
N CYS A 76 32.97 9.05 9.60
CA CYS A 76 32.02 8.10 9.07
C CYS A 76 32.62 7.22 7.98
N ARG A 77 33.14 7.83 6.90
CA ARG A 77 33.74 7.13 5.73
C ARG A 77 32.89 5.99 5.15
N PHE A 78 31.62 5.92 5.49
CA PHE A 78 30.70 4.85 5.05
C PHE A 78 30.56 4.83 3.54
N GLN A 79 30.61 3.64 2.96
CA GLN A 79 30.40 3.44 1.51
C GLN A 79 28.97 3.02 1.25
N PHE A 80 28.33 3.65 0.27
CA PHE A 80 26.92 3.43 -0.03
C PHE A 80 26.60 3.60 -1.50
N THR A 81 25.49 3.03 -1.89
CA THR A 81 24.84 3.18 -3.20
C THR A 81 23.44 3.71 -3.01
N VAL A 82 22.73 4.02 -4.07
CA VAL A 82 21.32 4.46 -4.02
C VAL A 82 20.37 3.43 -3.41
N THR A 83 20.77 2.16 -3.36
CA THR A 83 19.96 1.08 -2.77
C THR A 83 20.29 0.81 -1.29
N THR A 84 21.34 1.42 -0.76
CA THR A 84 21.79 1.17 0.63
C THR A 84 20.75 1.65 1.62
N HIS A 85 20.42 0.83 2.62
CA HIS A 85 19.38 1.04 3.63
C HIS A 85 17.96 1.27 3.05
N THR A 86 17.71 0.74 1.86
CA THR A 86 16.38 0.69 1.25
C THR A 86 15.89 -0.77 1.16
N PRO A 87 14.63 -1.02 0.85
CA PRO A 87 14.15 -2.38 0.56
C PRO A 87 14.86 -3.08 -0.60
N LEU A 88 15.64 -2.34 -1.39
CA LEU A 88 16.50 -2.85 -2.46
C LEU A 88 17.94 -3.13 -1.99
N HIS A 89 18.24 -2.99 -0.70
CA HIS A 89 19.59 -3.17 -0.17
C HIS A 89 20.18 -4.53 -0.54
N ALA A 90 21.44 -4.53 -0.91
CA ALA A 90 22.20 -5.73 -1.30
C ALA A 90 21.56 -6.57 -2.43
N THR A 91 20.68 -5.97 -3.24
CA THR A 91 20.05 -6.68 -4.37
C THR A 91 21.11 -7.20 -5.36
N LYS A 92 20.88 -8.42 -5.84
CA LYS A 92 21.63 -9.01 -6.96
C LYS A 92 20.91 -8.84 -8.30
N LEU A 93 19.65 -8.35 -8.26
CA LEU A 93 18.87 -8.10 -9.46
C LEU A 93 19.27 -6.77 -10.10
N PRO A 94 19.24 -6.68 -11.45
CA PRO A 94 19.43 -5.42 -12.16
C PRO A 94 18.42 -4.36 -11.71
N LEU A 95 18.83 -3.09 -11.64
CA LEU A 95 17.94 -1.97 -11.28
C LEU A 95 16.79 -1.81 -12.29
N ARG A 96 17.02 -2.12 -13.57
CA ARG A 96 15.96 -2.15 -14.58
C ARG A 96 14.82 -3.09 -14.21
N THR A 97 15.10 -4.23 -13.58
CA THR A 97 14.05 -5.15 -13.12
C THR A 97 13.22 -4.53 -12.00
N TRP A 98 13.86 -3.83 -11.06
CA TRP A 98 13.19 -3.12 -9.98
C TRP A 98 12.33 -1.97 -10.49
N LEU A 99 12.85 -1.15 -11.40
CA LEU A 99 12.09 -0.02 -11.97
C LEU A 99 10.89 -0.50 -12.81
N LYS A 100 11.05 -1.59 -13.58
CA LYS A 100 9.92 -2.24 -14.27
C LYS A 100 8.87 -2.73 -13.27
N ALA A 101 9.30 -3.37 -12.18
CA ALA A 101 8.38 -3.83 -11.14
C ALA A 101 7.64 -2.68 -10.45
N MET A 102 8.32 -1.56 -10.13
CA MET A 102 7.71 -0.36 -9.58
C MET A 102 6.69 0.23 -10.55
N TRP A 103 7.04 0.35 -11.81
CA TRP A 103 6.13 0.86 -12.84
C TRP A 103 4.89 -0.03 -12.99
N LEU A 104 5.05 -1.36 -13.08
CA LEU A 104 3.95 -2.30 -13.13
C LEU A 104 3.04 -2.21 -11.90
N LEU A 105 3.62 -2.00 -10.72
CA LEU A 105 2.85 -1.77 -9.51
C LEU A 105 1.98 -0.51 -9.65
N LEU A 106 2.50 0.57 -10.19
CA LEU A 106 1.75 1.83 -10.36
C LEU A 106 0.66 1.74 -11.44
N GLN A 107 0.90 0.96 -12.50
CA GLN A 107 -0.07 0.78 -13.60
C GLN A 107 -1.22 -0.18 -13.25
N SER A 108 -1.07 -0.99 -12.21
CA SER A 108 -2.08 -1.97 -11.84
C SER A 108 -3.16 -1.39 -10.93
N ASP A 109 -4.43 -1.50 -11.28
CA ASP A 109 -5.58 -1.03 -10.47
C ASP A 109 -5.80 -1.86 -9.20
N LYS A 110 -5.50 -3.16 -9.25
CA LYS A 110 -5.83 -4.12 -8.18
C LYS A 110 -4.61 -4.85 -7.61
N GLY A 111 -3.42 -4.59 -8.13
CA GLY A 111 -2.20 -5.31 -7.79
C GLY A 111 -1.90 -6.46 -8.75
N LEU A 112 -0.74 -7.08 -8.56
CA LEU A 112 -0.25 -8.19 -9.36
C LEU A 112 0.10 -9.36 -8.46
N SER A 113 -0.34 -10.56 -8.84
CA SER A 113 0.12 -11.80 -8.19
C SER A 113 1.61 -12.02 -8.48
N SER A 114 2.30 -12.73 -7.58
CA SER A 114 3.72 -13.04 -7.78
C SER A 114 3.99 -13.91 -9.01
N VAL A 115 3.03 -14.74 -9.42
CA VAL A 115 3.11 -15.53 -10.66
C VAL A 115 3.10 -14.59 -11.87
N ARG A 116 2.13 -13.70 -11.94
CA ARG A 116 2.02 -12.76 -13.06
C ARG A 116 3.19 -11.79 -13.13
N LEU A 117 3.66 -11.33 -11.96
CA LEU A 117 4.86 -10.48 -11.89
C LEU A 117 6.11 -11.22 -12.35
N ALA A 118 6.26 -12.51 -12.02
CA ALA A 118 7.37 -13.35 -12.46
C ALA A 118 7.41 -13.51 -13.97
N GLU A 119 6.26 -13.84 -14.58
CA GLU A 119 6.11 -13.96 -16.03
C GLU A 119 6.47 -12.65 -16.75
N THR A 120 5.95 -11.53 -16.24
CA THR A 120 6.16 -10.21 -16.86
C THR A 120 7.61 -9.73 -16.75
N LEU A 121 8.30 -10.03 -15.65
CA LEU A 121 9.69 -9.61 -15.42
C LEU A 121 10.74 -10.62 -15.94
N GLY A 122 10.32 -11.83 -16.30
CA GLY A 122 11.26 -12.92 -16.68
C GLY A 122 12.11 -13.40 -15.51
N VAL A 123 11.55 -13.48 -14.31
CA VAL A 123 12.24 -13.96 -13.10
C VAL A 123 11.48 -15.14 -12.47
N SER A 124 12.11 -15.86 -11.56
CA SER A 124 11.42 -16.93 -10.83
C SER A 124 10.32 -16.38 -9.92
N GLN A 125 9.26 -17.15 -9.71
CA GLN A 125 8.15 -16.77 -8.83
C GLN A 125 8.59 -16.39 -7.40
N PRO A 126 9.50 -17.11 -6.73
CA PRO A 126 10.00 -16.69 -5.42
C PRO A 126 10.74 -15.34 -5.47
N THR A 127 11.44 -15.04 -6.56
CA THR A 127 12.09 -13.75 -6.77
C THR A 127 11.07 -12.63 -6.93
N ALA A 128 10.06 -12.83 -7.78
CA ALA A 128 8.96 -11.88 -7.96
C ALA A 128 8.17 -11.65 -6.67
N TRP A 129 7.96 -12.69 -5.86
CA TRP A 129 7.31 -12.59 -4.58
C TRP A 129 8.08 -11.68 -3.60
N ARG A 130 9.42 -11.83 -3.53
CA ARG A 130 10.30 -10.97 -2.73
C ARG A 130 10.31 -9.53 -3.24
N ILE A 131 10.35 -9.32 -4.56
CA ILE A 131 10.23 -8.00 -5.19
C ILE A 131 8.90 -7.36 -4.75
N GLY A 132 7.79 -8.08 -4.88
CA GLY A 132 6.47 -7.60 -4.47
C GLY A 132 6.42 -7.15 -3.01
N HIS A 133 7.04 -7.90 -2.08
CA HIS A 133 7.10 -7.51 -0.67
C HIS A 133 7.96 -6.28 -0.43
N ALA A 134 9.11 -6.17 -1.09
CA ALA A 134 9.95 -4.97 -1.00
C ALA A 134 9.20 -3.72 -1.51
N LEU A 135 8.47 -3.85 -2.62
CA LEU A 135 7.65 -2.75 -3.15
C LEU A 135 6.50 -2.36 -2.20
N ARG A 136 5.87 -3.33 -1.55
CA ARG A 136 4.82 -3.08 -0.53
C ARG A 136 5.36 -2.28 0.65
N LEU A 137 6.58 -2.59 1.11
CA LEU A 137 7.28 -1.78 2.12
C LEU A 137 7.55 -0.36 1.62
N MET A 138 7.92 -0.18 0.36
CA MET A 138 8.21 1.14 -0.20
C MET A 138 6.96 2.03 -0.32
N VAL A 139 5.77 1.48 -0.39
CA VAL A 139 4.50 2.23 -0.44
C VAL A 139 3.82 2.36 0.92
N ALA A 140 4.39 1.78 1.98
CA ALA A 140 3.92 1.98 3.34
C ALA A 140 3.94 3.47 3.71
N ARG A 141 2.95 3.90 4.46
CA ARG A 141 2.80 5.28 4.94
C ARG A 141 2.88 5.30 6.46
N GLU A 142 3.69 6.19 7.00
CA GLU A 142 3.98 6.26 8.43
C GLU A 142 3.45 7.54 9.11
N HIS A 143 2.99 8.54 8.32
CA HIS A 143 2.45 9.77 8.90
C HIS A 143 1.16 9.49 9.67
N MET A 144 0.90 10.24 10.73
CA MET A 144 -0.35 10.15 11.48
C MET A 144 -1.51 10.70 10.66
N LEU A 145 -2.67 10.07 10.76
CA LEU A 145 -3.91 10.52 10.13
C LEU A 145 -4.56 11.61 10.98
N ASP A 146 -5.09 12.64 10.33
CA ASP A 146 -5.73 13.79 10.96
C ASP A 146 -7.05 14.13 10.28
N GLY A 147 -7.76 15.15 10.75
CA GLY A 147 -9.09 15.53 10.25
C GLY A 147 -10.14 14.50 10.62
N THR A 148 -11.04 14.17 9.69
CA THR A 148 -12.09 13.17 9.95
C THR A 148 -11.60 11.77 9.59
N VAL A 149 -11.61 10.86 10.55
CA VAL A 149 -11.10 9.49 10.42
C VAL A 149 -12.17 8.48 10.79
N GLU A 150 -12.47 7.57 9.87
CA GLU A 150 -13.39 6.45 10.08
C GLU A 150 -12.59 5.20 10.52
N VAL A 151 -13.10 4.50 11.52
CA VAL A 151 -12.52 3.25 12.01
C VAL A 151 -13.59 2.16 11.99
N ASP A 152 -13.22 1.03 11.42
CA ASP A 152 -14.06 -0.17 11.37
C ASP A 152 -13.19 -1.42 11.48
N HIS A 153 -13.80 -2.55 11.72
CA HIS A 153 -13.09 -3.82 11.77
C HIS A 153 -13.71 -4.86 10.83
N PHE A 154 -12.88 -5.76 10.37
CA PHE A 154 -13.35 -6.88 9.58
C PHE A 154 -12.49 -8.13 9.79
N TYR A 155 -12.95 -9.24 9.28
CA TYR A 155 -12.23 -10.50 9.37
C TYR A 155 -11.75 -10.97 8.00
N LEU A 156 -10.49 -11.39 7.95
CA LEU A 156 -9.90 -12.08 6.81
C LEU A 156 -9.88 -13.59 7.04
N GLY A 157 -9.91 -14.32 5.95
CA GLY A 157 -9.89 -15.78 5.93
C GLY A 157 -11.16 -16.37 5.33
N GLY A 158 -10.99 -17.54 4.71
CA GLY A 158 -12.07 -18.32 4.12
C GLY A 158 -12.90 -19.08 5.18
N ARG A 159 -13.85 -19.87 4.72
CA ARG A 159 -14.49 -20.87 5.58
C ARG A 159 -13.45 -21.92 5.98
N PRO A 160 -13.39 -22.32 7.26
CA PRO A 160 -12.55 -23.43 7.69
C PRO A 160 -12.87 -24.67 6.83
N ARG A 161 -11.84 -25.33 6.32
CA ARG A 161 -12.05 -26.59 5.62
C ARG A 161 -12.47 -27.63 6.66
N LYS A 162 -13.53 -28.39 6.36
CA LYS A 162 -13.90 -29.54 7.17
C LYS A 162 -12.78 -30.57 7.05
N HIS A 163 -12.08 -30.82 8.13
CA HIS A 163 -11.12 -31.92 8.24
C HIS A 163 -11.64 -32.92 9.24
N PRO A 164 -11.52 -34.26 9.01
CA PRO A 164 -12.01 -35.27 9.94
C PRO A 164 -11.48 -35.10 11.37
N ASP A 165 -10.20 -34.74 11.49
CA ASP A 165 -9.51 -34.57 12.77
C ASP A 165 -9.58 -33.17 13.36
N ASN A 166 -10.14 -32.20 12.62
CA ASN A 166 -10.30 -30.81 13.07
C ASN A 166 -11.68 -30.30 12.64
N PRO A 167 -12.74 -30.67 13.36
CA PRO A 167 -14.08 -30.22 13.03
C PRO A 167 -14.14 -28.67 13.06
N PRO A 168 -14.99 -28.06 12.22
CA PRO A 168 -15.13 -26.62 12.20
C PRO A 168 -15.44 -26.12 13.61
N PRO A 169 -14.89 -24.97 14.03
CA PRO A 169 -15.10 -24.43 15.35
C PRO A 169 -16.59 -24.36 15.66
N GLY A 170 -16.98 -24.93 16.79
CA GLY A 170 -18.35 -25.00 17.24
C GLY A 170 -18.95 -23.61 17.46
N ARG A 171 -20.25 -23.51 17.62
CA ARG A 171 -20.90 -22.27 18.02
C ARG A 171 -20.41 -21.86 19.40
N GLY A 172 -19.87 -20.65 19.49
CA GLY A 172 -19.48 -20.05 20.76
C GLY A 172 -20.69 -19.77 21.66
N ARG A 173 -20.42 -19.33 22.90
CA ARG A 173 -21.46 -18.94 23.87
C ARG A 173 -22.39 -17.89 23.22
N LYS A 174 -23.71 -18.03 23.32
CA LYS A 174 -24.75 -17.17 22.69
C LYS A 174 -24.81 -17.21 21.16
N GLY A 175 -24.45 -18.33 20.54
CA GLY A 175 -24.56 -18.48 19.08
C GLY A 175 -23.47 -17.80 18.25
N GLN A 176 -22.47 -17.22 18.85
CA GLN A 176 -21.29 -16.71 18.14
C GLN A 176 -20.48 -17.87 17.57
N ILE A 177 -20.21 -17.81 16.28
CA ILE A 177 -19.32 -18.78 15.65
C ILE A 177 -17.90 -18.42 16.07
N LYS A 178 -17.22 -19.34 16.75
CA LYS A 178 -15.81 -19.22 17.04
C LYS A 178 -15.06 -19.29 15.70
N THR A 179 -14.52 -18.18 15.25
CA THR A 179 -13.86 -18.09 13.94
C THR A 179 -12.34 -18.08 14.11
N GLU A 180 -11.65 -18.84 13.27
CA GLU A 180 -10.19 -18.77 13.10
C GLU A 180 -9.76 -17.62 12.18
N LYS A 181 -10.71 -16.79 11.75
CA LYS A 181 -10.42 -15.67 10.87
C LYS A 181 -9.57 -14.63 11.58
N THR A 182 -8.65 -14.07 10.84
CA THR A 182 -7.76 -13.01 11.32
C THR A 182 -8.53 -11.69 11.43
N PRO A 183 -8.63 -11.09 12.62
CA PRO A 183 -9.24 -9.77 12.77
C PRO A 183 -8.32 -8.68 12.22
N VAL A 184 -8.91 -7.72 11.51
CA VAL A 184 -8.21 -6.62 10.86
C VAL A 184 -8.93 -5.32 11.23
N MET A 185 -8.17 -4.31 11.61
CA MET A 185 -8.62 -2.94 11.81
C MET A 185 -8.44 -2.16 10.51
N ALA A 186 -9.48 -1.47 10.06
CA ALA A 186 -9.42 -0.52 8.95
C ALA A 186 -9.54 0.90 9.50
N ILE A 187 -8.71 1.78 9.01
CA ILE A 187 -8.65 3.20 9.39
C ILE A 187 -8.60 4.00 8.09
N VAL A 188 -9.59 4.87 7.90
CA VAL A 188 -9.75 5.63 6.65
C VAL A 188 -9.93 7.10 6.97
N GLN A 189 -8.99 7.92 6.52
CA GLN A 189 -9.11 9.36 6.58
C GLN A 189 -10.04 9.85 5.46
N ARG A 190 -11.01 10.67 5.78
CA ARG A 190 -11.81 11.35 4.76
C ARG A 190 -11.01 12.45 4.09
N PRO A 191 -11.25 12.74 2.80
CA PRO A 191 -10.70 13.94 2.19
C PRO A 191 -11.23 15.18 2.92
N ALA A 192 -10.41 16.23 2.97
CA ALA A 192 -10.81 17.50 3.58
C ALA A 192 -12.01 18.14 2.83
N ASP A 193 -12.17 17.81 1.55
CA ASP A 193 -13.24 18.25 0.69
C ASP A 193 -14.30 17.16 0.57
N LEU A 194 -15.47 17.39 1.19
CA LEU A 194 -16.60 16.44 1.26
C LEU A 194 -17.56 16.56 0.07
N THR A 195 -17.08 16.97 -1.11
CA THR A 195 -17.95 17.01 -2.29
C THR A 195 -18.46 15.62 -2.65
N PRO A 196 -19.75 15.48 -3.05
CA PRO A 196 -20.29 14.21 -3.47
C PRO A 196 -19.47 13.58 -4.59
N GLY A 197 -18.96 12.35 -4.36
CA GLY A 197 -18.09 11.65 -5.30
C GLY A 197 -16.59 11.82 -5.03
N SER A 198 -16.18 12.58 -4.00
CA SER A 198 -14.79 12.59 -3.54
C SER A 198 -14.40 11.18 -3.09
N SER A 199 -13.24 10.73 -3.52
CA SER A 199 -12.70 9.43 -3.11
C SER A 199 -12.25 9.46 -1.66
N ALA A 200 -12.24 8.29 -1.01
CA ALA A 200 -11.68 8.15 0.34
C ALA A 200 -10.27 8.76 0.42
N GLY A 201 -9.97 9.39 1.54
CA GLY A 201 -8.63 9.86 1.89
C GLY A 201 -7.61 8.71 2.06
N ASP A 202 -6.60 8.91 2.86
CA ASP A 202 -5.64 7.85 3.15
C ASP A 202 -6.35 6.67 3.86
N ALA A 203 -6.12 5.46 3.35
CA ALA A 203 -6.76 4.26 3.86
C ALA A 203 -5.70 3.24 4.29
N ARG A 204 -5.87 2.71 5.49
CA ARG A 204 -4.96 1.73 6.08
C ARG A 204 -5.71 0.57 6.67
N ALA A 205 -5.06 -0.57 6.73
CA ALA A 205 -5.52 -1.70 7.51
C ALA A 205 -4.33 -2.35 8.20
N ALA A 206 -4.58 -2.98 9.35
CA ALA A 206 -3.57 -3.70 10.11
C ALA A 206 -4.19 -4.94 10.77
N VAL A 207 -3.43 -6.02 10.82
CA VAL A 207 -3.79 -7.20 11.60
C VAL A 207 -3.74 -6.85 13.08
N VAL A 208 -4.79 -7.24 13.80
CA VAL A 208 -4.85 -7.07 15.25
C VAL A 208 -4.95 -8.42 15.95
N THR A 209 -4.44 -8.50 17.16
CA THR A 209 -4.46 -9.75 17.96
C THR A 209 -5.85 -10.14 18.46
N GLY A 210 -6.83 -9.26 18.28
CA GLY A 210 -8.23 -9.41 18.67
C GLY A 210 -8.94 -8.07 18.65
N LEU A 211 -10.23 -8.07 18.98
CA LEU A 211 -11.06 -6.86 19.10
C LEU A 211 -11.22 -6.40 20.54
N SER A 212 -10.23 -6.69 21.40
CA SER A 212 -10.20 -6.13 22.74
C SER A 212 -9.90 -4.63 22.69
N LEU A 213 -10.37 -3.87 23.70
CA LEU A 213 -10.06 -2.45 23.85
C LEU A 213 -8.56 -2.17 23.69
N ARG A 214 -7.70 -2.96 24.35
CA ARG A 214 -6.25 -2.77 24.30
C ARG A 214 -5.68 -2.92 22.88
N ALA A 215 -6.15 -3.90 22.12
CA ALA A 215 -5.71 -4.13 20.75
C ALA A 215 -6.18 -3.00 19.81
N ALA A 216 -7.42 -2.57 19.98
CA ALA A 216 -8.01 -1.48 19.21
C ALA A 216 -7.34 -0.13 19.52
N VAL A 217 -7.11 0.19 20.81
CA VAL A 217 -6.34 1.38 21.21
C VAL A 217 -4.96 1.39 20.56
N ARG A 218 -4.24 0.29 20.64
CA ARG A 218 -2.90 0.20 20.04
C ARG A 218 -2.91 0.45 18.52
N ALA A 219 -3.86 -0.14 17.82
CA ALA A 219 -3.97 0.00 16.36
C ALA A 219 -4.33 1.44 15.94
N VAL A 220 -5.23 2.10 16.66
CA VAL A 220 -5.70 3.45 16.33
C VAL A 220 -4.69 4.50 16.78
N ALA A 221 -4.23 4.46 18.05
CA ALA A 221 -3.33 5.47 18.62
C ALA A 221 -1.96 5.55 17.94
N THR A 222 -1.51 4.50 17.24
CA THR A 222 -0.27 4.52 16.48
C THR A 222 -0.42 5.14 15.09
N GLN A 223 -1.64 5.42 14.64
CA GLN A 223 -1.91 5.85 13.28
C GLN A 223 -2.76 7.11 13.17
N VAL A 224 -3.46 7.52 14.23
CA VAL A 224 -4.41 8.64 14.22
C VAL A 224 -4.04 9.65 15.29
N GLU A 225 -3.99 10.92 14.93
CA GLU A 225 -3.77 12.03 15.85
C GLU A 225 -4.96 12.16 16.82
N LEU A 226 -4.70 12.42 18.10
CA LEU A 226 -5.75 12.56 19.12
C LEU A 226 -6.68 13.76 18.87
N ARG A 227 -6.23 14.75 18.10
CA ARG A 227 -7.05 15.90 17.68
C ARG A 227 -8.00 15.58 16.52
N ALA A 228 -7.91 14.39 15.91
CA ALA A 228 -8.80 13.98 14.84
C ALA A 228 -10.23 13.81 15.32
N HIS A 229 -11.19 14.02 14.41
CA HIS A 229 -12.59 13.68 14.59
C HIS A 229 -12.76 12.19 14.22
N LEU A 230 -12.89 11.34 15.24
CA LEU A 230 -13.05 9.90 15.07
C LEU A 230 -14.50 9.54 14.80
N MET A 231 -14.74 8.69 13.81
CA MET A 231 -16.05 8.09 13.53
C MET A 231 -15.93 6.57 13.57
N SER A 232 -16.84 5.91 14.28
CA SER A 232 -16.83 4.45 14.41
C SER A 232 -18.24 3.87 14.51
N ASP A 233 -18.31 2.53 14.51
CA ASP A 233 -19.52 1.83 14.92
C ASP A 233 -19.70 1.85 16.46
N GLU A 234 -20.81 1.28 16.94
CA GLU A 234 -21.18 1.19 18.37
C GLU A 234 -20.35 0.13 19.16
N ALA A 235 -19.32 -0.47 18.58
CA ALA A 235 -18.54 -1.47 19.29
C ALA A 235 -17.90 -0.88 20.56
N LYS A 236 -18.06 -1.56 21.70
CA LYS A 236 -17.60 -1.07 23.00
C LYS A 236 -16.11 -0.66 23.02
N ALA A 237 -15.29 -1.33 22.24
CA ALA A 237 -13.87 -0.99 22.12
C ALA A 237 -13.67 0.38 21.47
N PHE A 238 -14.45 0.71 20.44
CA PHE A 238 -14.36 1.99 19.75
C PHE A 238 -14.94 3.14 20.57
N VAL A 239 -16.05 2.91 21.25
CA VAL A 239 -16.63 3.90 22.17
C VAL A 239 -15.61 4.29 23.24
N ALA A 240 -14.95 3.31 23.86
CA ALA A 240 -13.95 3.59 24.89
C ALA A 240 -12.66 4.27 24.37
N ILE A 241 -12.26 4.00 23.12
CA ILE A 241 -11.13 4.72 22.48
C ILE A 241 -11.53 6.16 22.19
N GLY A 242 -12.74 6.36 21.71
CA GLY A 242 -13.26 7.66 21.31
C GLY A 242 -13.18 8.72 22.41
N GLU A 243 -13.26 8.32 23.69
CA GLU A 243 -13.12 9.23 24.84
C GLU A 243 -11.76 9.95 24.87
N SER A 244 -10.72 9.40 24.20
CA SER A 244 -9.38 10.00 24.11
C SER A 244 -9.23 10.99 22.96
N PHE A 245 -10.20 11.08 22.05
CA PHE A 245 -10.14 11.94 20.89
C PHE A 245 -10.88 13.27 21.10
N ALA A 246 -10.47 14.31 20.36
CA ALA A 246 -11.08 15.63 20.46
C ALA A 246 -12.60 15.60 20.16
N VAL A 247 -13.00 14.82 19.18
CA VAL A 247 -14.39 14.56 18.81
C VAL A 247 -14.54 13.10 18.44
N HIS A 248 -15.60 12.45 18.95
CA HIS A 248 -15.95 11.10 18.59
C HIS A 248 -17.44 10.97 18.32
N GLU A 249 -17.79 10.45 17.16
CA GLU A 249 -19.16 10.16 16.77
C GLU A 249 -19.33 8.68 16.43
N THR A 250 -20.42 8.10 16.90
CA THR A 250 -20.75 6.70 16.63
C THR A 250 -22.02 6.57 15.82
N VAL A 251 -22.10 5.60 14.93
CA VAL A 251 -23.33 5.20 14.24
C VAL A 251 -23.80 3.86 14.77
N ASN A 252 -25.14 3.74 14.95
CA ASN A 252 -25.75 2.56 15.52
C ASN A 252 -26.36 1.66 14.44
N HIS A 253 -25.58 0.71 13.95
CA HIS A 253 -26.04 -0.27 12.96
C HIS A 253 -27.15 -1.19 13.50
N SER A 254 -27.20 -1.44 14.82
CA SER A 254 -28.25 -2.26 15.44
C SER A 254 -29.63 -1.60 15.34
N SER A 255 -29.70 -0.27 15.32
CA SER A 255 -30.90 0.53 15.10
C SER A 255 -31.17 0.81 13.62
N ARG A 256 -30.42 0.23 12.69
CA ARG A 256 -30.45 0.53 11.25
C ARG A 256 -30.10 2.00 10.92
N GLU A 257 -29.38 2.66 11.80
CA GLU A 257 -28.83 3.98 11.57
C GLU A 257 -27.46 3.84 10.88
N TYR A 258 -27.40 4.10 9.59
CA TYR A 258 -26.16 4.02 8.81
C TYR A 258 -25.49 5.37 8.61
N VAL A 259 -26.25 6.45 8.76
CA VAL A 259 -25.81 7.84 8.61
C VAL A 259 -26.59 8.71 9.58
N ARG A 260 -25.89 9.54 10.33
CA ARG A 260 -26.47 10.61 11.16
C ARG A 260 -25.72 11.89 10.84
N ASP A 261 -26.33 12.80 10.10
CA ASP A 261 -25.73 14.02 9.57
C ASP A 261 -24.43 13.69 8.78
N ALA A 262 -23.26 14.08 9.30
CA ALA A 262 -21.96 13.76 8.73
C ALA A 262 -21.34 12.45 9.28
N ALA A 263 -21.91 11.89 10.36
CA ALA A 263 -21.40 10.69 10.99
C ALA A 263 -21.80 9.43 10.19
N HIS A 264 -20.82 8.71 9.68
CA HIS A 264 -20.98 7.42 9.01
C HIS A 264 -19.62 6.68 8.97
N VAL A 265 -19.62 5.41 8.61
CA VAL A 265 -18.41 4.58 8.41
C VAL A 265 -18.35 3.97 7.00
N ASN A 266 -19.07 4.57 6.06
CA ASN A 266 -19.22 4.06 4.69
C ASN A 266 -17.90 3.95 3.95
N SER A 267 -16.93 4.87 4.21
CA SER A 267 -15.61 4.84 3.57
C SER A 267 -14.79 3.67 4.07
N ALA A 268 -14.82 3.39 5.37
CA ALA A 268 -14.16 2.23 5.98
C ALA A 268 -14.79 0.91 5.50
N GLU A 269 -16.12 0.81 5.43
CA GLU A 269 -16.82 -0.35 4.86
C GLU A 269 -16.47 -0.56 3.38
N GLY A 270 -16.43 0.51 2.59
CA GLY A 270 -16.01 0.49 1.19
C GLY A 270 -14.59 0.00 1.01
N PHE A 271 -13.68 0.44 1.89
CA PHE A 271 -12.30 -0.02 1.92
C PHE A 271 -12.21 -1.51 2.32
N ASN A 272 -12.95 -1.95 3.34
CA ASN A 272 -13.04 -3.35 3.74
C ASN A 272 -13.50 -4.25 2.59
N ALA A 273 -14.52 -3.82 1.85
CA ALA A 273 -14.99 -4.52 0.67
C ALA A 273 -13.94 -4.57 -0.46
N ARG A 274 -13.15 -3.48 -0.64
CA ARG A 274 -12.04 -3.43 -1.59
C ARG A 274 -10.93 -4.41 -1.20
N VAL A 275 -10.52 -4.43 0.07
CA VAL A 275 -9.51 -5.37 0.58
C VAL A 275 -9.92 -6.80 0.31
N ARG A 276 -11.13 -7.19 0.69
CA ARG A 276 -11.64 -8.56 0.48
C ARG A 276 -11.66 -8.95 -1.00
N ARG A 277 -12.17 -8.06 -1.87
CA ARG A 277 -12.22 -8.31 -3.33
C ARG A 277 -10.83 -8.41 -3.95
N THR A 278 -9.88 -7.58 -3.52
CA THR A 278 -8.52 -7.61 -4.03
C THR A 278 -7.81 -8.91 -3.62
N ILE A 279 -7.95 -9.30 -2.34
CA ILE A 279 -7.35 -10.55 -1.87
C ILE A 279 -7.96 -11.74 -2.60
N ALA A 280 -9.28 -11.84 -2.69
CA ALA A 280 -9.94 -12.97 -3.35
C ALA A 280 -9.63 -13.04 -4.86
N GLY A 281 -9.52 -11.89 -5.54
CA GLY A 281 -9.41 -11.84 -7.00
C GLY A 281 -7.98 -11.79 -7.54
N VAL A 282 -6.99 -11.38 -6.72
CA VAL A 282 -5.59 -11.22 -7.18
C VAL A 282 -4.62 -12.14 -6.45
N PHE A 283 -4.73 -12.17 -5.12
CA PHE A 283 -3.77 -12.90 -4.28
C PHE A 283 -4.31 -14.26 -3.83
N HIS A 284 -5.62 -14.45 -3.89
CA HIS A 284 -6.39 -15.63 -3.46
C HIS A 284 -6.25 -15.94 -1.97
N HIS A 285 -5.04 -16.01 -1.46
CA HIS A 285 -4.71 -16.25 -0.06
C HIS A 285 -3.48 -15.44 0.35
N ILE A 286 -3.53 -14.85 1.54
CA ILE A 286 -2.40 -14.20 2.20
C ILE A 286 -2.29 -14.74 3.63
N SER A 287 -1.06 -14.98 4.09
CA SER A 287 -0.86 -15.34 5.49
C SER A 287 -1.02 -14.13 6.40
N PRO A 288 -1.52 -14.31 7.62
CA PRO A 288 -1.70 -13.20 8.57
C PRO A 288 -0.41 -12.42 8.84
N GLU A 289 0.73 -13.11 8.90
CA GLU A 289 2.04 -12.52 9.20
C GLU A 289 2.52 -11.53 8.12
N LEU A 290 2.04 -11.69 6.90
CA LEU A 290 2.40 -10.85 5.76
C LEU A 290 1.26 -9.92 5.32
N ALA A 291 0.10 -10.01 5.96
CA ALA A 291 -1.11 -9.32 5.52
C ALA A 291 -0.94 -7.79 5.49
N ASP A 292 -0.23 -7.22 6.47
CA ASP A 292 0.01 -5.78 6.56
C ASP A 292 0.75 -5.25 5.33
N LEU A 293 1.67 -6.02 4.75
CA LEU A 293 2.34 -5.64 3.50
C LEU A 293 1.34 -5.48 2.34
N TYR A 294 0.39 -6.39 2.24
CA TYR A 294 -0.66 -6.31 1.22
C TYR A 294 -1.62 -5.15 1.49
N PHE A 295 -1.90 -4.84 2.76
CA PHE A 295 -2.71 -3.69 3.12
C PHE A 295 -2.05 -2.37 2.76
N HIS A 296 -0.73 -2.24 2.90
CA HIS A 296 0.02 -1.07 2.41
C HIS A 296 -0.19 -0.86 0.92
N GLU A 297 -0.11 -1.92 0.12
CA GLU A 297 -0.35 -1.85 -1.33
C GLU A 297 -1.80 -1.49 -1.66
N ILE A 298 -2.78 -2.10 -0.98
CA ILE A 298 -4.20 -1.87 -1.25
C ILE A 298 -4.60 -0.46 -0.82
N GLY A 299 -4.13 0.01 0.34
CA GLY A 299 -4.35 1.36 0.83
C GLY A 299 -3.71 2.41 -0.08
N PHE A 300 -2.47 2.16 -0.51
CA PHE A 300 -1.78 3.01 -1.47
C PHE A 300 -2.56 3.22 -2.78
N ARG A 301 -3.32 2.22 -3.22
CA ARG A 301 -4.16 2.26 -4.43
C ARG A 301 -5.55 2.87 -4.20
N CYS A 302 -5.85 3.36 -3.01
CA CYS A 302 -7.08 4.11 -2.79
C CYS A 302 -7.03 5.43 -3.57
N PRO A 303 -8.10 5.80 -4.33
CA PRO A 303 -8.04 6.81 -5.39
C PRO A 303 -7.59 8.21 -4.99
N SER A 304 -7.65 8.57 -3.73
CA SER A 304 -7.38 9.93 -3.25
C SER A 304 -5.92 10.30 -3.12
N ALA A 305 -5.00 9.33 -3.17
CA ALA A 305 -3.62 9.58 -2.75
C ALA A 305 -2.63 9.81 -3.88
N LEU A 306 -2.95 9.51 -5.15
CA LEU A 306 -1.90 9.30 -6.15
C LEU A 306 -2.07 9.98 -7.50
N LEU A 307 -3.23 10.52 -7.82
CA LEU A 307 -3.43 11.12 -9.13
C LEU A 307 -3.69 12.61 -8.99
N PRO A 308 -2.90 13.49 -9.62
CA PRO A 308 -3.33 14.86 -9.84
C PRO A 308 -4.72 14.81 -10.48
N ALA A 309 -5.64 15.67 -10.02
CA ALA A 309 -7.07 15.70 -10.36
C ALA A 309 -7.42 15.51 -11.85
N LYS A 310 -6.49 15.80 -12.77
CA LYS A 310 -6.62 15.59 -14.23
C LYS A 310 -6.61 14.13 -14.70
N GLN A 311 -6.13 13.18 -13.88
CA GLN A 311 -6.10 11.75 -14.27
C GLN A 311 -7.30 10.95 -13.73
N CYS A 312 -7.92 11.40 -12.63
CA CYS A 312 -9.16 10.82 -12.14
C CYS A 312 -10.32 10.95 -13.15
N GLY A 313 -10.44 12.11 -13.80
CA GLY A 313 -11.47 12.36 -14.83
C GLY A 313 -11.33 11.48 -16.08
N LYS A 314 -10.11 11.07 -16.46
CA LYS A 314 -9.88 10.18 -17.61
C LYS A 314 -10.20 8.72 -17.32
N ALA A 315 -9.94 8.24 -16.10
CA ALA A 315 -10.32 6.89 -15.69
C ALA A 315 -11.84 6.75 -15.58
N GLU A 316 -12.54 7.80 -15.18
CA GLU A 316 -14.00 7.84 -15.11
C GLU A 316 -14.65 7.96 -16.49
N ALA A 317 -14.06 8.73 -17.41
CA ALA A 317 -14.47 8.81 -18.81
C ALA A 317 -14.26 7.46 -19.54
N ALA A 318 -13.16 6.75 -19.29
CA ALA A 318 -12.90 5.41 -19.83
C ALA A 318 -13.88 4.36 -19.24
N ARG A 319 -14.30 4.51 -17.98
CA ARG A 319 -15.35 3.68 -17.37
C ARG A 319 -16.73 3.95 -17.96
N LYS A 320 -17.08 5.21 -18.23
CA LYS A 320 -18.33 5.58 -18.94
C LYS A 320 -18.35 5.08 -20.36
N ALA A 321 -17.25 5.21 -21.11
CA ALA A 321 -17.12 4.67 -22.47
C ALA A 321 -17.27 3.14 -22.50
N ARG A 322 -16.69 2.40 -21.54
CA ARG A 322 -16.87 0.94 -21.46
C ARG A 322 -18.30 0.52 -21.07
N ARG A 323 -19.05 1.33 -20.36
CA ARG A 323 -20.46 1.07 -20.04
C ARG A 323 -21.39 1.34 -21.26
N SER A 324 -21.08 2.31 -22.09
CA SER A 324 -21.85 2.56 -23.33
C SER A 324 -21.59 1.48 -24.39
N PHE A 325 -20.35 0.95 -24.51
CA PHE A 325 -20.03 -0.16 -25.41
C PHE A 325 -20.66 -1.51 -25.01
N GLY A 326 -20.91 -1.74 -23.72
CA GLY A 326 -21.56 -2.96 -23.23
C GLY A 326 -23.06 -3.02 -23.46
N HIS A 327 -23.71 -1.92 -23.79
CA HIS A 327 -25.16 -1.87 -23.99
C HIS A 327 -25.58 -2.05 -25.47
N GLU A 328 -24.66 -1.81 -26.41
CA GLU A 328 -24.95 -2.00 -27.85
C GLU A 328 -24.76 -3.45 -28.34
N TYR A 329 -24.01 -4.28 -27.61
CA TYR A 329 -23.80 -5.69 -28.02
C TYR A 329 -24.90 -6.67 -27.59
N LEU A 330 -25.89 -6.23 -26.81
CA LEU A 330 -27.02 -7.08 -26.37
C LEU A 330 -28.30 -6.92 -27.18
N LEU A 331 -28.30 -6.10 -28.24
CA LEU A 331 -29.48 -5.87 -29.09
C LEU A 331 -29.38 -6.50 -30.52
N HIS A 332 -28.34 -7.28 -30.81
CA HIS A 332 -28.14 -7.89 -32.10
C HIS A 332 -27.93 -9.40 -32.08
N CYS A 333 -28.46 -10.10 -31.06
CA CYS A 333 -28.62 -11.55 -31.09
C CYS A 333 -30.06 -11.90 -30.72
N ASN A 334 -30.95 -11.80 -31.70
CA ASN A 334 -32.18 -12.56 -31.85
C ASN A 334 -32.32 -12.94 -33.31
#